data_142fc10ec66bd31602253d0a7d0da3b2
#
_entry.id   142fc10ec66bd31602253d0a7d0da3b2
#
_cell.length_a   1.000
_cell.length_b   1.000
_cell.length_c   1.000
_cell.angle_alpha   90.00
_cell.angle_beta   90.00
_cell.angle_gamma   90.00
#
_symmetry.space_group_name_H-M   'P 1'
#
loop_
_entity.id
_entity.type
_entity.pdbx_description
1 polymer ?
#
loop_
_entity_poly.entity_id
_entity_poly.type
_entity_poly.pdbx_seq_one_letter_code
_entity_poly.pdbx_strand_id
1 'polypeptide(L)'
;PVTTMLNRIGINCTVVESQVKPDGTFPTVAVPNPEYKETLKIAIDTAEKTGADVVFGTDPDCDRLGVAIRNDEGEFVSLTGNETGVLLLDYVLLRLKETNTLPENGFIVKSFVTTSMAQAIAKDYGVELMETPVGFKFIGEKIKLYDDTGLKKFIFGFEESCGYLRGTHARDKDAVVASMLFAEMVCYYTEKGVSVYDRLQTLFKKYGYYFSVGVSKAFSGLNAMEEMNAVVDKMKTKKIVTIGGVPLVGKRDYSVPVRYDFVRNVKKTIDIPATNCVYYELQGGGFVCLRPSGTEPKLKIYYTIKAEDYNSAETLYEAVKADFEKILAE
;
A
#
# COMPACT_ATOMS: atom_id res chain seq x y z
N PRO A 1 -10.95 14.89 -14.21
CA PRO A 1 -10.35 15.71 -13.15
C PRO A 1 -8.82 15.75 -13.23
N VAL A 2 -8.14 14.58 -13.32
CA VAL A 2 -6.67 14.46 -13.34
C VAL A 2 -6.05 15.28 -14.48
N THR A 3 -6.49 15.07 -15.72
CA THR A 3 -5.97 15.80 -16.90
C THR A 3 -6.15 17.32 -16.78
N THR A 4 -7.31 17.77 -16.30
CA THR A 4 -7.57 19.21 -16.07
C THR A 4 -6.63 19.78 -15.02
N MET A 5 -6.39 19.06 -13.95
CA MET A 5 -5.49 19.49 -12.88
C MET A 5 -4.04 19.54 -13.38
N LEU A 6 -3.55 18.46 -14.01
CA LEU A 6 -2.18 18.41 -14.56
C LEU A 6 -1.91 19.55 -15.55
N ASN A 7 -2.83 19.78 -16.49
CA ASN A 7 -2.71 20.89 -17.45
C ASN A 7 -2.68 22.27 -16.75
N ARG A 8 -3.47 22.47 -15.70
CA ARG A 8 -3.48 23.75 -14.95
C ARG A 8 -2.18 24.03 -14.22
N ILE A 9 -1.45 23.02 -13.78
CA ILE A 9 -0.13 23.18 -13.16
C ILE A 9 1.02 23.15 -14.16
N GLY A 10 0.72 23.12 -15.47
CA GLY A 10 1.72 23.20 -16.54
C GLY A 10 2.34 21.85 -16.95
N ILE A 11 1.79 20.74 -16.50
CA ILE A 11 2.23 19.39 -16.92
C ILE A 11 1.56 19.05 -18.26
N ASN A 12 2.38 18.70 -19.25
CA ASN A 12 1.89 18.21 -20.53
C ASN A 12 1.29 16.82 -20.38
N CYS A 13 -0.01 16.69 -20.64
CA CYS A 13 -0.75 15.46 -20.40
C CYS A 13 -1.37 14.90 -21.70
N THR A 14 -0.90 13.73 -22.13
CA THR A 14 -1.48 12.98 -23.23
C THR A 14 -2.52 11.99 -22.70
N VAL A 15 -3.70 11.93 -23.30
CA VAL A 15 -4.80 11.06 -22.89
C VAL A 15 -4.85 9.82 -23.78
N VAL A 16 -5.20 8.68 -23.19
CA VAL A 16 -5.48 7.46 -23.95
C VAL A 16 -6.87 7.54 -24.56
N GLU A 17 -6.97 7.89 -25.85
CA GLU A 17 -8.22 8.18 -26.54
C GLU A 17 -9.28 7.07 -26.42
N SER A 18 -8.86 5.79 -26.45
CA SER A 18 -9.78 4.65 -26.33
C SER A 18 -10.36 4.48 -24.92
N GLN A 19 -9.83 5.19 -23.90
CA GLN A 19 -10.25 5.10 -22.51
C GLN A 19 -10.81 6.41 -21.93
N VAL A 20 -10.76 7.49 -22.71
CA VAL A 20 -11.19 8.81 -22.25
C VAL A 20 -12.70 8.98 -22.25
N LYS A 21 -13.38 8.31 -23.18
CA LYS A 21 -14.85 8.35 -23.27
C LYS A 21 -15.44 7.35 -22.28
N PRO A 22 -16.31 7.80 -21.36
CA PRO A 22 -16.95 6.90 -20.41
C PRO A 22 -17.77 5.80 -21.12
N ASP A 23 -17.48 4.54 -20.77
CA ASP A 23 -18.20 3.36 -21.23
C ASP A 23 -18.32 2.37 -20.08
N GLY A 24 -19.54 2.14 -19.59
CA GLY A 24 -19.82 1.27 -18.43
C GLY A 24 -19.54 -0.22 -18.67
N THR A 25 -19.22 -0.63 -19.91
CA THR A 25 -18.80 -2.00 -20.23
C THR A 25 -17.30 -2.22 -20.08
N PHE A 26 -16.51 -1.14 -19.95
CA PHE A 26 -15.04 -1.16 -19.83
C PHE A 26 -14.35 -2.04 -20.89
N PRO A 27 -14.60 -1.84 -22.20
CA PRO A 27 -14.20 -2.79 -23.25
C PRO A 27 -12.69 -2.96 -23.42
N THR A 28 -11.88 -2.10 -22.81
CA THR A 28 -10.42 -2.08 -22.92
C THR A 28 -9.69 -2.77 -21.75
N VAL A 29 -10.39 -3.12 -20.67
CA VAL A 29 -9.83 -3.74 -19.48
C VAL A 29 -10.78 -4.79 -18.91
N ALA A 30 -10.26 -5.89 -18.40
CA ALA A 30 -11.07 -6.92 -17.77
C ALA A 30 -11.66 -6.47 -16.41
N VAL A 31 -10.89 -5.67 -15.67
CA VAL A 31 -11.29 -5.09 -14.39
C VAL A 31 -10.77 -3.64 -14.35
N PRO A 32 -11.63 -2.64 -14.18
CA PRO A 32 -11.21 -1.23 -14.17
C PRO A 32 -10.59 -0.83 -12.81
N ASN A 33 -9.48 -1.45 -12.44
CA ASN A 33 -8.78 -1.22 -11.18
C ASN A 33 -7.26 -1.14 -11.42
N PRO A 34 -6.62 -0.01 -11.13
CA PRO A 34 -5.20 0.23 -11.39
C PRO A 34 -4.23 -0.60 -10.53
N GLU A 35 -4.70 -1.40 -9.58
CA GLU A 35 -3.89 -2.43 -8.91
C GLU A 35 -3.41 -3.52 -9.88
N TYR A 36 -4.16 -3.75 -10.97
CA TYR A 36 -3.79 -4.74 -11.98
C TYR A 36 -2.91 -4.10 -13.05
N LYS A 37 -1.67 -4.58 -13.18
CA LYS A 37 -0.68 -4.03 -14.13
C LYS A 37 -1.19 -3.98 -15.56
N GLU A 38 -2.02 -4.95 -15.95
CA GLU A 38 -2.62 -5.07 -17.27
C GLU A 38 -3.50 -3.87 -17.63
N THR A 39 -4.06 -3.18 -16.64
CA THR A 39 -4.91 -2.00 -16.86
C THR A 39 -4.13 -0.80 -17.38
N LEU A 40 -2.83 -0.74 -17.10
CA LEU A 40 -1.94 0.33 -17.57
C LEU A 40 -1.32 0.05 -18.95
N LYS A 41 -1.52 -1.15 -19.53
CA LYS A 41 -0.85 -1.57 -20.76
C LYS A 41 -1.06 -0.59 -21.93
N ILE A 42 -2.30 -0.19 -22.20
CA ILE A 42 -2.59 0.72 -23.35
C ILE A 42 -1.97 2.10 -23.10
N ALA A 43 -1.94 2.55 -21.85
CA ALA A 43 -1.31 3.81 -21.49
C ALA A 43 0.22 3.74 -21.62
N ILE A 44 0.83 2.62 -21.25
CA ILE A 44 2.26 2.35 -21.46
C ILE A 44 2.58 2.32 -22.95
N ASP A 45 1.80 1.57 -23.77
CA ASP A 45 1.96 1.51 -25.23
C ASP A 45 1.82 2.92 -25.88
N THR A 46 1.01 3.80 -25.30
CA THR A 46 0.85 5.19 -25.74
C THR A 46 2.05 6.03 -25.30
N ALA A 47 2.53 5.86 -24.07
CA ALA A 47 3.67 6.57 -23.51
C ALA A 47 4.96 6.27 -24.29
N GLU A 48 5.16 5.01 -24.73
CA GLU A 48 6.30 4.64 -25.59
C GLU A 48 6.29 5.39 -26.93
N LYS A 49 5.12 5.60 -27.52
CA LYS A 49 4.97 6.29 -28.80
C LYS A 49 5.12 7.80 -28.69
N THR A 50 4.73 8.37 -27.55
CA THR A 50 4.71 9.82 -27.33
C THR A 50 5.93 10.34 -26.59
N GLY A 51 6.79 9.45 -26.03
CA GLY A 51 7.94 9.83 -25.23
C GLY A 51 7.57 10.39 -23.87
N ALA A 52 6.45 9.96 -23.28
CA ALA A 52 6.05 10.40 -21.96
C ALA A 52 6.99 9.87 -20.87
N ASP A 53 7.15 10.64 -19.78
CA ASP A 53 8.05 10.32 -18.66
C ASP A 53 7.39 9.42 -17.62
N VAL A 54 6.07 9.50 -17.49
CA VAL A 54 5.28 8.76 -16.49
C VAL A 54 3.90 8.42 -17.02
N VAL A 55 3.36 7.31 -16.57
CA VAL A 55 2.00 6.85 -16.89
C VAL A 55 1.15 6.85 -15.63
N PHE A 56 -0.06 7.40 -15.74
CA PHE A 56 -1.09 7.36 -14.71
C PHE A 56 -2.34 6.63 -15.20
N GLY A 57 -2.94 5.80 -14.34
CA GLY A 57 -4.25 5.22 -14.54
C GLY A 57 -5.08 5.33 -13.27
N THR A 58 -6.35 5.74 -13.40
CA THR A 58 -7.28 5.78 -12.27
C THR A 58 -8.37 4.73 -12.45
N ASP A 59 -9.03 4.38 -11.35
CA ASP A 59 -10.31 3.69 -11.41
C ASP A 59 -11.46 4.65 -11.80
N PRO A 60 -12.68 4.13 -12.05
CA PRO A 60 -13.76 4.95 -12.60
C PRO A 60 -14.21 6.12 -11.73
N ASP A 61 -14.17 5.99 -10.40
CA ASP A 61 -14.52 7.04 -9.44
C ASP A 61 -13.32 7.94 -9.07
N CYS A 62 -12.13 7.66 -9.66
CA CYS A 62 -10.94 8.49 -9.53
C CYS A 62 -10.42 8.61 -8.09
N ASP A 63 -10.53 7.53 -7.31
CA ASP A 63 -10.03 7.49 -5.94
C ASP A 63 -8.70 6.72 -5.81
N ARG A 64 -8.35 5.85 -6.76
CA ARG A 64 -7.08 5.10 -6.83
C ARG A 64 -6.21 5.56 -7.98
N LEU A 65 -4.89 5.54 -7.76
CA LEU A 65 -3.90 5.89 -8.77
C LEU A 65 -2.89 4.75 -8.96
N GLY A 66 -2.88 4.16 -10.15
CA GLY A 66 -1.79 3.32 -10.63
C GLY A 66 -0.77 4.15 -11.38
N VAL A 67 0.50 3.77 -11.25
CA VAL A 67 1.62 4.50 -11.85
C VAL A 67 2.56 3.54 -12.54
N ALA A 68 3.09 3.93 -13.72
CA ALA A 68 4.26 3.30 -14.31
C ALA A 68 5.34 4.35 -14.61
N ILE A 69 6.59 3.98 -14.36
CA ILE A 69 7.79 4.82 -14.55
C ILE A 69 8.84 4.05 -15.35
N ARG A 70 9.81 4.75 -15.92
CA ARG A 70 10.92 4.09 -16.61
C ARG A 70 11.95 3.58 -15.63
N ASN A 71 12.45 2.35 -15.86
CA ASN A 71 13.60 1.77 -15.17
C ASN A 71 14.92 2.23 -15.82
N ASP A 72 16.06 1.67 -15.36
CA ASP A 72 17.39 2.03 -15.86
C ASP A 72 17.62 1.61 -17.31
N GLU A 73 16.89 0.62 -17.82
CA GLU A 73 16.89 0.17 -19.21
C GLU A 73 15.98 1.04 -20.10
N GLY A 74 15.26 1.99 -19.52
CA GLY A 74 14.29 2.86 -20.20
C GLY A 74 12.91 2.23 -20.44
N GLU A 75 12.66 1.03 -19.92
CA GLU A 75 11.40 0.33 -20.03
C GLU A 75 10.39 0.77 -18.96
N PHE A 76 9.11 0.84 -19.29
CA PHE A 76 8.09 1.13 -18.29
C PHE A 76 7.85 -0.05 -17.37
N VAL A 77 7.95 0.21 -16.06
CA VAL A 77 7.60 -0.71 -14.98
C VAL A 77 6.44 -0.15 -14.16
N SER A 78 5.39 -0.96 -13.99
CA SER A 78 4.25 -0.60 -13.15
C SER A 78 4.62 -0.73 -11.68
N LEU A 79 4.46 0.34 -10.92
CA LEU A 79 4.64 0.36 -9.48
C LEU A 79 3.46 -0.29 -8.77
N THR A 80 3.74 -0.99 -7.68
CA THR A 80 2.70 -1.41 -6.74
C THR A 80 2.15 -0.23 -5.95
N GLY A 81 0.97 -0.38 -5.35
CA GLY A 81 0.42 0.65 -4.47
C GLY A 81 1.33 0.96 -3.27
N ASN A 82 2.05 -0.05 -2.78
CA ASN A 82 3.05 0.14 -1.73
C ASN A 82 4.26 0.96 -2.19
N GLU A 83 4.82 0.68 -3.36
CA GLU A 83 5.96 1.42 -3.91
C GLU A 83 5.61 2.87 -4.21
N THR A 84 4.47 3.10 -4.85
CA THR A 84 3.94 4.46 -5.06
C THR A 84 3.71 5.18 -3.73
N GLY A 85 3.13 4.49 -2.75
CA GLY A 85 2.84 5.07 -1.44
C GLY A 85 4.10 5.47 -0.66
N VAL A 86 5.16 4.64 -0.68
CA VAL A 86 6.43 4.99 0.01
C VAL A 86 7.22 6.07 -0.71
N LEU A 87 7.16 6.13 -2.04
CA LEU A 87 7.74 7.22 -2.83
C LEU A 87 7.07 8.56 -2.49
N LEU A 88 5.74 8.61 -2.51
CA LEU A 88 4.98 9.82 -2.16
C LEU A 88 5.19 10.21 -0.70
N LEU A 89 5.21 9.24 0.23
CA LEU A 89 5.47 9.49 1.65
C LEU A 89 6.85 10.10 1.86
N ASP A 90 7.90 9.50 1.29
CA ASP A 90 9.26 10.02 1.40
C ASP A 90 9.38 11.41 0.79
N TYR A 91 8.81 11.62 -0.41
CA TYR A 91 8.82 12.91 -1.08
C TYR A 91 8.13 14.00 -0.25
N VAL A 92 6.94 13.75 0.25
CA VAL A 92 6.20 14.71 1.09
C VAL A 92 6.99 15.08 2.34
N LEU A 93 7.56 14.09 3.03
CA LEU A 93 8.36 14.33 4.24
C LEU A 93 9.66 15.07 3.93
N LEU A 94 10.34 14.73 2.83
CA LEU A 94 11.53 15.41 2.36
C LEU A 94 11.25 16.89 2.11
N ARG A 95 10.18 17.19 1.34
CA ARG A 95 9.83 18.56 0.99
C ARG A 95 9.42 19.41 2.20
N LEU A 96 8.63 18.83 3.10
CA LEU A 96 8.28 19.51 4.36
C LEU A 96 9.50 19.81 5.22
N LYS A 97 10.48 18.91 5.24
CA LYS A 97 11.74 19.11 5.97
C LYS A 97 12.62 20.19 5.30
N GLU A 98 12.78 20.15 3.96
CA GLU A 98 13.58 21.13 3.22
C GLU A 98 13.01 22.54 3.32
N THR A 99 11.68 22.68 3.38
CA THR A 99 11.00 23.98 3.51
C THR A 99 10.81 24.42 4.96
N ASN A 100 11.31 23.66 5.94
CA ASN A 100 11.11 23.90 7.37
C ASN A 100 9.63 24.04 7.78
N THR A 101 8.75 23.27 7.12
CA THR A 101 7.29 23.26 7.38
C THR A 101 6.78 21.92 7.92
N LEU A 102 7.69 21.00 8.25
CA LEU A 102 7.32 19.72 8.88
C LEU A 102 6.72 19.99 10.27
N PRO A 103 5.44 19.66 10.50
CA PRO A 103 4.81 19.96 11.78
C PRO A 103 5.35 19.02 12.88
N GLU A 104 5.67 19.56 14.05
CA GLU A 104 6.16 18.79 15.21
C GLU A 104 5.14 17.74 15.68
N ASN A 105 3.84 18.05 15.57
CA ASN A 105 2.73 17.14 15.89
C ASN A 105 2.16 16.45 14.66
N GLY A 106 2.96 16.33 13.59
CA GLY A 106 2.55 15.68 12.35
C GLY A 106 2.32 14.18 12.50
N PHE A 107 1.35 13.64 11.77
CA PHE A 107 1.10 12.20 11.74
C PHE A 107 0.80 11.69 10.32
N ILE A 108 1.15 10.43 10.13
CA ILE A 108 0.91 9.63 8.93
C ILE A 108 -0.04 8.50 9.32
N VAL A 109 -0.90 8.07 8.38
CA VAL A 109 -1.81 6.94 8.61
C VAL A 109 -1.70 5.94 7.47
N LYS A 110 -1.68 4.65 7.81
CA LYS A 110 -1.79 3.56 6.83
C LYS A 110 -2.67 2.43 7.35
N SER A 111 -3.16 1.56 6.47
CA SER A 111 -3.76 0.31 6.94
C SER A 111 -2.67 -0.63 7.51
N PHE A 112 -3.05 -1.53 8.43
CA PHE A 112 -2.08 -2.45 9.03
C PHE A 112 -1.52 -3.50 8.04
N VAL A 113 -2.14 -3.68 6.87
CA VAL A 113 -1.64 -4.56 5.79
C VAL A 113 -0.77 -3.83 4.77
N THR A 114 -0.73 -2.51 4.81
CA THR A 114 0.16 -1.68 3.99
C THR A 114 1.61 -1.85 4.45
N THR A 115 2.55 -1.73 3.54
CA THR A 115 3.98 -2.03 3.77
C THR A 115 4.56 -1.46 5.06
N SER A 116 5.35 -2.28 5.75
CA SER A 116 6.09 -1.85 6.96
C SER A 116 7.24 -0.88 6.65
N MET A 117 7.61 -0.68 5.39
CA MET A 117 8.61 0.32 5.00
C MET A 117 8.18 1.74 5.39
N ALA A 118 6.88 2.01 5.39
CA ALA A 118 6.34 3.29 5.84
C ALA A 118 6.72 3.62 7.30
N GLN A 119 6.77 2.61 8.20
CA GLN A 119 7.25 2.82 9.57
C GLN A 119 8.72 3.21 9.63
N ALA A 120 9.55 2.57 8.77
CA ALA A 120 10.97 2.88 8.73
C ALA A 120 11.21 4.32 8.23
N ILE A 121 10.49 4.75 7.18
CA ILE A 121 10.53 6.12 6.66
C ILE A 121 10.05 7.11 7.73
N ALA A 122 8.87 6.92 8.28
CA ALA A 122 8.30 7.83 9.29
C ALA A 122 9.23 8.01 10.50
N LYS A 123 9.82 6.90 10.97
CA LYS A 123 10.80 6.93 12.08
C LYS A 123 12.04 7.75 11.75
N ASP A 124 12.56 7.67 10.53
CA ASP A 124 13.75 8.41 10.09
C ASP A 124 13.51 9.93 10.04
N TYR A 125 12.28 10.33 9.71
CA TYR A 125 11.87 11.74 9.76
C TYR A 125 11.36 12.20 11.13
N GLY A 126 11.26 11.32 12.13
CA GLY A 126 10.75 11.62 13.46
C GLY A 126 9.25 11.91 13.50
N VAL A 127 8.48 11.37 12.54
CA VAL A 127 7.05 11.57 12.41
C VAL A 127 6.29 10.35 12.94
N GLU A 128 5.20 10.60 13.68
CA GLU A 128 4.32 9.54 14.17
C GLU A 128 3.59 8.86 13.01
N LEU A 129 3.57 7.52 13.03
CA LEU A 129 2.77 6.72 12.11
C LEU A 129 1.71 5.94 12.89
N MET A 130 0.47 6.08 12.46
CA MET A 130 -0.69 5.37 12.99
C MET A 130 -1.12 4.26 12.04
N GLU A 131 -1.50 3.12 12.59
CA GLU A 131 -2.12 2.03 11.85
C GLU A 131 -3.64 2.03 12.05
N THR A 132 -4.38 1.66 10.99
CA THR A 132 -5.84 1.50 11.02
C THR A 132 -6.24 0.14 10.45
N PRO A 133 -7.47 -0.32 10.67
CA PRO A 133 -8.04 -1.40 9.86
C PRO A 133 -8.03 -1.04 8.37
N VAL A 134 -8.16 -2.07 7.53
CA VAL A 134 -8.29 -1.89 6.07
C VAL A 134 -9.58 -1.15 5.74
N GLY A 135 -9.47 -0.14 4.92
CA GLY A 135 -10.53 0.73 4.44
C GLY A 135 -10.28 2.18 4.80
N PHE A 136 -10.22 3.01 3.76
CA PHE A 136 -9.80 4.42 3.89
C PHE A 136 -10.71 5.24 4.82
N LYS A 137 -11.95 4.79 5.06
CA LYS A 137 -12.86 5.39 6.06
C LYS A 137 -12.22 5.50 7.46
N PHE A 138 -11.37 4.54 7.86
CA PHE A 138 -10.66 4.57 9.14
C PHE A 138 -9.52 5.59 9.14
N ILE A 139 -8.87 5.80 7.99
CA ILE A 139 -7.92 6.89 7.79
C ILE A 139 -8.67 8.23 7.88
N GLY A 140 -9.80 8.36 7.17
CA GLY A 140 -10.67 9.54 7.21
C GLY A 140 -11.19 9.87 8.61
N GLU A 141 -11.48 8.84 9.42
CA GLU A 141 -11.89 8.96 10.83
C GLU A 141 -10.77 9.56 11.70
N LYS A 142 -9.52 9.11 11.53
CA LYS A 142 -8.36 9.70 12.23
C LYS A 142 -8.10 11.13 11.79
N ILE A 143 -8.23 11.44 10.49
CA ILE A 143 -8.12 12.82 9.99
C ILE A 143 -9.18 13.70 10.65
N LYS A 144 -10.45 13.27 10.64
CA LYS A 144 -11.55 14.04 11.27
C LYS A 144 -11.29 14.29 12.74
N LEU A 145 -10.92 13.26 13.50
CA LEU A 145 -10.65 13.37 14.93
C LEU A 145 -9.62 14.47 15.23
N TYR A 146 -8.52 14.50 14.48
CA TYR A 146 -7.45 15.46 14.72
C TYR A 146 -7.68 16.84 14.09
N ASP A 147 -8.48 16.94 13.02
CA ASP A 147 -8.98 18.21 12.52
C ASP A 147 -9.90 18.90 13.56
N ASP A 148 -10.84 18.13 14.12
CA ASP A 148 -11.80 18.65 15.10
C ASP A 148 -11.13 19.07 16.43
N THR A 149 -10.07 18.35 16.83
CA THR A 149 -9.40 18.62 18.11
C THR A 149 -8.18 19.54 17.99
N GLY A 150 -7.61 19.72 16.80
CA GLY A 150 -6.40 20.48 16.58
C GLY A 150 -5.12 19.88 17.21
N LEU A 151 -5.20 18.67 17.79
CA LEU A 151 -4.08 18.06 18.55
C LEU A 151 -2.94 17.61 17.66
N LYS A 152 -3.23 17.17 16.43
CA LYS A 152 -2.23 16.67 15.48
C LYS A 152 -2.54 17.16 14.08
N LYS A 153 -1.51 17.22 13.21
CA LYS A 153 -1.64 17.63 11.81
C LYS A 153 -1.44 16.43 10.89
N PHE A 154 -2.46 16.12 10.09
CA PHE A 154 -2.36 15.08 9.08
C PHE A 154 -1.36 15.48 7.99
N ILE A 155 -0.43 14.58 7.68
CA ILE A 155 0.57 14.78 6.63
C ILE A 155 0.21 13.97 5.39
N PHE A 156 0.07 12.64 5.54
CA PHE A 156 -0.16 11.73 4.43
C PHE A 156 -0.82 10.44 4.91
N GLY A 157 -1.68 9.88 4.09
CA GLY A 157 -2.29 8.56 4.35
C GLY A 157 -2.37 7.73 3.08
N PHE A 158 -2.21 6.41 3.22
CA PHE A 158 -2.30 5.52 2.06
C PHE A 158 -2.61 4.07 2.42
N GLU A 159 -3.11 3.35 1.43
CA GLU A 159 -3.34 1.91 1.45
C GLU A 159 -2.62 1.24 0.26
N GLU A 160 -2.25 -0.03 0.44
CA GLU A 160 -1.56 -0.85 -0.58
C GLU A 160 -2.35 -1.00 -1.88
N SER A 161 -3.65 -0.79 -1.81
CA SER A 161 -4.60 -0.87 -2.94
C SER A 161 -4.66 0.41 -3.78
N CYS A 162 -3.53 1.09 -3.97
CA CYS A 162 -3.38 2.30 -4.77
C CYS A 162 -4.19 3.52 -4.28
N GLY A 163 -4.54 3.57 -2.99
CA GLY A 163 -5.29 4.66 -2.38
C GLY A 163 -4.37 5.59 -1.59
N TYR A 164 -4.37 6.88 -1.91
CA TYR A 164 -3.50 7.89 -1.29
C TYR A 164 -4.29 9.16 -1.00
N LEU A 165 -3.89 9.88 0.06
CA LEU A 165 -4.43 11.20 0.38
C LEU A 165 -3.35 12.10 0.98
N ARG A 166 -3.33 13.35 0.53
CA ARG A 166 -2.57 14.46 1.10
C ARG A 166 -3.52 15.65 1.31
N GLY A 167 -3.46 16.26 2.50
CA GLY A 167 -4.39 17.33 2.87
C GLY A 167 -5.68 16.82 3.49
N THR A 168 -6.53 17.77 3.93
CA THR A 168 -7.75 17.48 4.69
C THR A 168 -9.04 17.89 3.95
N HIS A 169 -8.92 18.19 2.66
CA HIS A 169 -10.04 18.58 1.78
C HIS A 169 -11.00 17.42 1.49
N ALA A 170 -10.52 16.18 1.62
CA ALA A 170 -11.30 14.94 1.49
C ALA A 170 -11.09 14.04 2.72
N ARG A 171 -11.94 13.02 2.86
CA ARG A 171 -11.86 11.99 3.91
C ARG A 171 -11.76 10.58 3.31
N ASP A 172 -11.47 10.52 2.03
CA ASP A 172 -11.23 9.31 1.27
C ASP A 172 -10.02 9.51 0.35
N LYS A 173 -9.60 8.45 -0.33
CA LYS A 173 -8.53 8.42 -1.33
C LYS A 173 -8.82 9.45 -2.43
N ASP A 174 -7.76 10.04 -2.96
CA ASP A 174 -7.89 11.04 -4.03
C ASP A 174 -6.77 10.87 -5.05
N ALA A 175 -7.12 10.28 -6.22
CA ALA A 175 -6.18 10.10 -7.31
C ALA A 175 -5.79 11.42 -7.97
N VAL A 176 -6.60 12.46 -7.86
CA VAL A 176 -6.27 13.78 -8.41
C VAL A 176 -5.10 14.40 -7.65
N VAL A 177 -5.19 14.44 -6.31
CA VAL A 177 -4.07 14.94 -5.48
C VAL A 177 -2.85 14.03 -5.56
N ALA A 178 -3.05 12.71 -5.64
CA ALA A 178 -1.94 11.76 -5.76
C ALA A 178 -1.18 11.92 -7.08
N SER A 179 -1.88 12.08 -8.20
CA SER A 179 -1.25 12.33 -9.51
C SER A 179 -0.53 13.68 -9.57
N MET A 180 -1.08 14.73 -8.94
CA MET A 180 -0.41 16.02 -8.82
C MET A 180 0.91 15.89 -8.05
N LEU A 181 0.89 15.24 -6.89
CA LEU A 181 2.09 15.03 -6.07
C LEU A 181 3.14 14.17 -6.78
N PHE A 182 2.68 13.13 -7.50
CA PHE A 182 3.61 12.28 -8.23
C PHE A 182 4.26 13.03 -9.39
N ALA A 183 3.50 13.83 -10.13
CA ALA A 183 4.04 14.69 -11.20
C ALA A 183 5.03 15.74 -10.65
N GLU A 184 4.71 16.38 -9.52
CA GLU A 184 5.62 17.30 -8.82
C GLU A 184 6.91 16.56 -8.40
N MET A 185 6.81 15.34 -7.86
CA MET A 185 7.96 14.52 -7.50
C MET A 185 8.84 14.18 -8.71
N VAL A 186 8.24 13.82 -9.85
CA VAL A 186 8.98 13.58 -11.10
C VAL A 186 9.77 14.83 -11.50
N CYS A 187 9.13 16.00 -11.56
CA CYS A 187 9.81 17.27 -11.89
C CYS A 187 10.95 17.57 -10.92
N TYR A 188 10.70 17.43 -9.62
CA TYR A 188 11.70 17.69 -8.57
C TYR A 188 12.96 16.82 -8.72
N TYR A 189 12.79 15.53 -8.96
CA TYR A 189 13.94 14.62 -9.12
C TYR A 189 14.62 14.80 -10.47
N THR A 190 13.87 15.09 -11.54
CA THR A 190 14.43 15.39 -12.87
C THR A 190 15.34 16.63 -12.82
N GLU A 191 14.95 17.71 -12.12
CA GLU A 191 15.79 18.89 -11.92
C GLU A 191 17.11 18.55 -11.18
N LYS A 192 17.11 17.52 -10.37
CA LYS A 192 18.29 17.03 -9.63
C LYS A 192 19.09 15.98 -10.41
N GLY A 193 18.68 15.63 -11.62
CA GLY A 193 19.32 14.58 -12.43
C GLY A 193 19.16 13.17 -11.86
N VAL A 194 18.09 12.93 -11.11
CA VAL A 194 17.77 11.63 -10.50
C VAL A 194 16.43 11.14 -11.06
N SER A 195 16.34 9.87 -11.46
CA SER A 195 15.07 9.28 -11.85
C SER A 195 14.23 8.90 -10.60
N VAL A 196 12.91 8.80 -10.76
CA VAL A 196 12.05 8.28 -9.67
C VAL A 196 12.36 6.81 -9.38
N TYR A 197 12.81 6.06 -10.39
CA TYR A 197 13.26 4.69 -10.21
C TYR A 197 14.53 4.62 -9.34
N ASP A 198 15.55 5.45 -9.61
CA ASP A 198 16.74 5.58 -8.76
C ASP A 198 16.37 5.96 -7.32
N ARG A 199 15.39 6.85 -7.15
CA ARG A 199 14.91 7.19 -5.82
C ARG A 199 14.33 5.98 -5.11
N LEU A 200 13.50 5.18 -5.78
CA LEU A 200 12.95 3.95 -5.22
C LEU A 200 14.06 2.96 -4.83
N GLN A 201 15.05 2.77 -5.69
CA GLN A 201 16.22 1.92 -5.39
C GLN A 201 17.01 2.44 -4.18
N THR A 202 17.13 3.77 -4.05
CA THR A 202 17.79 4.39 -2.88
C THR A 202 17.01 4.11 -1.59
N LEU A 203 15.67 4.14 -1.64
CA LEU A 203 14.84 3.80 -0.49
C LEU A 203 15.00 2.31 -0.11
N PHE A 204 15.04 1.42 -1.09
CA PHE A 204 15.29 -0.01 -0.84
C PHE A 204 16.67 -0.25 -0.23
N LYS A 205 17.72 0.38 -0.73
CA LYS A 205 19.06 0.30 -0.14
C LYS A 205 19.11 0.81 1.30
N LYS A 206 18.34 1.85 1.61
CA LYS A 206 18.34 2.48 2.94
C LYS A 206 17.53 1.71 3.96
N TYR A 207 16.34 1.22 3.60
CA TYR A 207 15.38 0.64 4.53
C TYR A 207 15.23 -0.88 4.41
N GLY A 208 15.79 -1.49 3.37
CA GLY A 208 15.60 -2.86 2.94
C GLY A 208 14.51 -2.98 1.87
N TYR A 209 14.52 -4.07 1.14
CA TYR A 209 13.52 -4.38 0.14
C TYR A 209 12.30 -5.03 0.79
N TYR A 210 11.11 -4.45 0.57
CA TYR A 210 9.84 -4.96 1.09
C TYR A 210 8.98 -5.50 -0.04
N PHE A 211 9.00 -6.82 -0.23
CA PHE A 211 8.18 -7.50 -1.21
C PHE A 211 6.79 -7.75 -0.62
N SER A 212 5.75 -7.18 -1.23
CA SER A 212 4.38 -7.25 -0.70
C SER A 212 3.45 -7.84 -1.74
N VAL A 213 2.71 -8.89 -1.36
CA VAL A 213 1.74 -9.59 -2.23
C VAL A 213 0.45 -9.84 -1.48
N GLY A 214 -0.68 -9.56 -2.13
CA GLY A 214 -2.01 -9.95 -1.68
C GLY A 214 -2.53 -11.14 -2.48
N VAL A 215 -2.92 -12.22 -1.80
CA VAL A 215 -3.53 -13.40 -2.41
C VAL A 215 -4.97 -13.54 -1.93
N SER A 216 -5.88 -13.92 -2.82
CA SER A 216 -7.27 -14.19 -2.47
C SER A 216 -7.59 -15.68 -2.64
N LYS A 217 -8.11 -16.31 -1.59
CA LYS A 217 -8.64 -17.68 -1.62
C LYS A 217 -10.15 -17.63 -1.58
N ALA A 218 -10.82 -18.06 -2.65
CA ALA A 218 -12.27 -18.15 -2.69
C ALA A 218 -12.76 -19.46 -2.02
N PHE A 219 -13.90 -19.36 -1.35
CA PHE A 219 -14.66 -20.49 -0.83
C PHE A 219 -15.95 -20.63 -1.64
N SER A 220 -16.47 -21.84 -1.79
CA SER A 220 -17.66 -22.14 -2.58
C SER A 220 -18.59 -23.09 -1.83
N GLY A 221 -19.88 -23.06 -2.15
CA GLY A 221 -20.89 -23.87 -1.50
C GLY A 221 -21.77 -23.09 -0.53
N LEU A 222 -22.77 -23.75 0.04
CA LEU A 222 -23.77 -23.12 0.91
C LEU A 222 -23.19 -22.55 2.21
N ASN A 223 -22.14 -23.19 2.74
CA ASN A 223 -21.49 -22.81 4.02
C ASN A 223 -20.17 -22.05 3.83
N ALA A 224 -19.91 -21.53 2.62
CA ALA A 224 -18.62 -20.93 2.26
C ALA A 224 -18.15 -19.82 3.23
N MET A 225 -19.09 -18.98 3.72
CA MET A 225 -18.77 -17.93 4.69
C MET A 225 -18.39 -18.49 6.07
N GLU A 226 -19.07 -19.55 6.52
CA GLU A 226 -18.79 -20.21 7.80
C GLU A 226 -17.45 -20.93 7.74
N GLU A 227 -17.18 -21.67 6.66
CA GLU A 227 -15.91 -22.36 6.44
C GLU A 227 -14.74 -21.35 6.41
N MET A 228 -14.88 -20.24 5.70
CA MET A 228 -13.88 -19.18 5.66
C MET A 228 -13.59 -18.62 7.06
N ASN A 229 -14.63 -18.30 7.84
CA ASN A 229 -14.46 -17.78 9.19
C ASN A 229 -13.84 -18.82 10.13
N ALA A 230 -14.22 -20.08 10.02
CA ALA A 230 -13.66 -21.18 10.82
C ALA A 230 -12.13 -21.32 10.59
N VAL A 231 -11.65 -21.14 9.36
CA VAL A 231 -10.21 -21.10 9.06
C VAL A 231 -9.53 -19.98 9.83
N VAL A 232 -10.09 -18.76 9.82
CA VAL A 232 -9.50 -17.63 10.55
C VAL A 232 -9.50 -17.87 12.06
N ASP A 233 -10.60 -18.40 12.62
CA ASP A 233 -10.71 -18.68 14.06
C ASP A 233 -9.73 -19.76 14.51
N LYS A 234 -9.53 -20.79 13.70
CA LYS A 234 -8.50 -21.81 13.92
C LYS A 234 -7.11 -21.18 13.96
N MET A 235 -6.81 -20.29 13.02
CA MET A 235 -5.51 -19.61 12.95
C MET A 235 -5.26 -18.67 14.13
N LYS A 236 -6.29 -18.08 14.74
CA LYS A 236 -6.14 -17.29 15.98
C LYS A 236 -5.61 -18.09 17.15
N THR A 237 -5.94 -19.39 17.23
CA THR A 237 -5.58 -20.26 18.35
C THR A 237 -4.38 -21.16 18.05
N LYS A 238 -4.09 -21.43 16.75
CA LYS A 238 -2.98 -22.30 16.33
C LYS A 238 -1.63 -21.75 16.82
N LYS A 239 -0.83 -22.64 17.43
CA LYS A 239 0.55 -22.33 17.82
C LYS A 239 1.46 -22.47 16.61
N ILE A 240 2.01 -21.37 16.15
CA ILE A 240 2.96 -21.31 15.04
C ILE A 240 4.23 -20.65 15.57
N VAL A 241 5.37 -21.24 15.30
CA VAL A 241 6.69 -20.75 15.74
C VAL A 241 7.46 -20.14 14.59
N THR A 242 7.33 -20.75 13.40
CA THR A 242 7.99 -20.32 12.17
C THR A 242 6.99 -20.37 11.02
N ILE A 243 7.20 -19.57 9.98
CA ILE A 243 6.54 -19.66 8.68
C ILE A 243 7.63 -19.56 7.61
N GLY A 244 7.74 -20.58 6.74
CA GLY A 244 8.79 -20.64 5.72
C GLY A 244 10.21 -20.61 6.30
N GLY A 245 10.40 -21.20 7.48
CA GLY A 245 11.67 -21.16 8.20
C GLY A 245 11.97 -19.84 8.92
N VAL A 246 11.11 -18.78 8.76
CA VAL A 246 11.28 -17.50 9.44
C VAL A 246 10.60 -17.55 10.81
N PRO A 247 11.32 -17.25 11.91
CA PRO A 247 10.72 -17.18 13.24
C PRO A 247 9.65 -16.10 13.36
N LEU A 248 8.59 -16.38 14.12
CA LEU A 248 7.62 -15.39 14.52
C LEU A 248 8.11 -14.63 15.75
N VAL A 249 8.09 -13.29 15.68
CA VAL A 249 8.42 -12.40 16.81
C VAL A 249 7.17 -11.87 17.51
N GLY A 250 6.00 -12.03 16.91
CA GLY A 250 4.73 -11.64 17.51
C GLY A 250 3.52 -12.11 16.72
N LYS A 251 2.37 -11.98 17.34
CA LYS A 251 1.05 -12.19 16.73
C LYS A 251 0.10 -11.10 17.17
N ARG A 252 -0.70 -10.58 16.26
CA ARG A 252 -1.82 -9.68 16.57
C ARG A 252 -3.13 -10.38 16.27
N ASP A 253 -4.02 -10.39 17.24
CA ASP A 253 -5.41 -10.80 17.06
C ASP A 253 -6.26 -9.54 17.14
N TYR A 254 -6.72 -9.10 15.97
CA TYR A 254 -7.52 -7.89 15.87
C TYR A 254 -9.00 -8.11 16.24
N SER A 255 -9.46 -9.36 16.42
CA SER A 255 -10.82 -9.60 16.91
C SER A 255 -10.99 -9.23 18.40
N VAL A 256 -9.90 -9.25 19.15
CA VAL A 256 -9.81 -8.83 20.57
C VAL A 256 -8.75 -7.74 20.79
N PRO A 257 -8.44 -6.91 19.84
CA PRO A 257 -7.30 -6.01 19.59
C PRO A 257 -6.11 -6.17 20.54
N VAL A 258 -5.36 -7.27 20.35
CA VAL A 258 -4.24 -7.63 21.22
C VAL A 258 -3.03 -8.03 20.38
N ARG A 259 -1.84 -7.57 20.81
CA ARG A 259 -0.54 -8.03 20.33
C ARG A 259 0.14 -8.90 21.38
N TYR A 260 0.55 -10.08 20.96
CA TYR A 260 1.44 -10.97 21.70
C TYR A 260 2.86 -10.77 21.19
N ASP A 261 3.75 -10.28 22.02
CA ASP A 261 5.19 -10.14 21.74
C ASP A 261 5.89 -11.42 22.23
N PHE A 262 6.35 -12.25 21.29
CA PHE A 262 6.95 -13.54 21.61
C PHE A 262 8.40 -13.41 22.12
N VAL A 263 9.07 -12.32 21.76
CA VAL A 263 10.46 -12.04 22.20
C VAL A 263 10.50 -11.62 23.67
N ARG A 264 9.56 -10.74 24.06
CA ARG A 264 9.48 -10.21 25.44
C ARG A 264 8.52 -10.98 26.33
N ASN A 265 7.77 -11.92 25.77
CA ASN A 265 6.71 -12.67 26.43
C ASN A 265 5.67 -11.76 27.12
N VAL A 266 5.20 -10.74 26.40
CA VAL A 266 4.20 -9.79 26.91
C VAL A 266 3.00 -9.69 25.97
N LYS A 267 1.85 -9.39 26.59
CA LYS A 267 0.58 -9.12 25.90
C LYS A 267 0.24 -7.64 26.05
N LYS A 268 -0.11 -6.97 24.95
CA LYS A 268 -0.50 -5.55 24.92
C LYS A 268 -1.79 -5.36 24.15
N THR A 269 -2.64 -4.46 24.61
CA THR A 269 -3.79 -3.97 23.84
C THR A 269 -3.31 -3.12 22.67
N ILE A 270 -4.01 -3.21 21.55
CA ILE A 270 -3.80 -2.40 20.35
C ILE A 270 -4.95 -1.40 20.26
N ASP A 271 -4.64 -0.11 20.07
CA ASP A 271 -5.65 0.93 19.87
C ASP A 271 -6.15 0.95 18.40
N ILE A 272 -6.86 -0.11 18.03
CA ILE A 272 -7.49 -0.27 16.71
C ILE A 272 -8.88 -0.88 16.93
N PRO A 273 -9.92 -0.44 16.20
CA PRO A 273 -11.25 -1.07 16.25
C PRO A 273 -11.17 -2.58 15.96
N ALA A 274 -11.98 -3.35 16.70
CA ALA A 274 -12.02 -4.80 16.52
C ALA A 274 -12.44 -5.19 15.11
N THR A 275 -11.70 -6.10 14.51
CA THR A 275 -11.97 -6.64 13.17
C THR A 275 -11.53 -8.11 13.10
N ASN A 276 -12.25 -8.94 12.34
CA ASN A 276 -11.88 -10.35 12.19
C ASN A 276 -10.62 -10.49 11.35
N CYS A 277 -9.45 -10.50 12.01
CA CYS A 277 -8.15 -10.57 11.33
C CYS A 277 -7.09 -11.11 12.29
N VAL A 278 -6.19 -11.92 11.77
CA VAL A 278 -4.99 -12.38 12.48
C VAL A 278 -3.73 -12.01 11.68
N TYR A 279 -2.71 -11.55 12.40
CA TYR A 279 -1.49 -11.00 11.82
C TYR A 279 -0.27 -11.62 12.53
N TYR A 280 0.63 -12.22 11.77
CA TYR A 280 1.86 -12.83 12.25
C TYR A 280 3.04 -11.95 11.89
N GLU A 281 3.78 -11.51 12.89
CA GLU A 281 4.98 -10.68 12.73
C GLU A 281 6.19 -11.59 12.51
N LEU A 282 6.81 -11.49 11.34
CA LEU A 282 8.01 -12.24 10.98
C LEU A 282 9.27 -11.54 11.52
N GLN A 283 10.26 -12.32 11.92
CA GLN A 283 11.58 -11.77 12.23
C GLN A 283 12.15 -11.04 11.00
N GLY A 284 12.78 -9.89 11.23
CA GLY A 284 13.30 -9.05 10.15
C GLY A 284 12.37 -7.93 9.70
N GLY A 285 11.07 -7.95 10.07
CA GLY A 285 10.13 -6.85 9.82
C GLY A 285 9.08 -7.11 8.75
N GLY A 286 8.96 -8.36 8.28
CA GLY A 286 7.86 -8.81 7.44
C GLY A 286 6.63 -9.27 8.23
N PHE A 287 5.57 -9.68 7.52
CA PHE A 287 4.37 -10.23 8.13
C PHE A 287 3.57 -11.13 7.19
N VAL A 288 2.71 -11.95 7.79
CA VAL A 288 1.60 -12.64 7.11
C VAL A 288 0.30 -12.26 7.82
N CYS A 289 -0.69 -11.81 7.07
CA CYS A 289 -1.97 -11.37 7.63
C CYS A 289 -3.14 -12.05 6.92
N LEU A 290 -4.07 -12.63 7.69
CA LEU A 290 -5.32 -13.20 7.20
C LEU A 290 -6.49 -12.30 7.54
N ARG A 291 -7.29 -11.99 6.53
CA ARG A 291 -8.48 -11.17 6.67
C ARG A 291 -9.62 -11.74 5.82
N PRO A 292 -10.71 -12.22 6.41
CA PRO A 292 -11.89 -12.60 5.65
C PRO A 292 -12.56 -11.35 5.07
N SER A 293 -13.15 -11.49 3.88
CA SER A 293 -14.02 -10.46 3.34
C SER A 293 -15.34 -10.44 4.14
N GLY A 294 -15.87 -9.24 4.37
CA GLY A 294 -17.17 -9.08 5.06
C GLY A 294 -18.39 -9.31 4.16
N THR A 295 -18.20 -9.30 2.84
CA THR A 295 -19.30 -9.32 1.85
C THR A 295 -19.26 -10.52 0.92
N GLU A 296 -18.12 -11.18 0.79
CA GLU A 296 -17.91 -12.29 -0.14
C GLU A 296 -17.18 -13.43 0.57
N PRO A 297 -17.39 -14.70 0.20
CA PRO A 297 -16.66 -15.84 0.75
C PRO A 297 -15.22 -15.91 0.18
N LYS A 298 -14.44 -14.87 0.48
CA LYS A 298 -13.04 -14.72 0.06
C LYS A 298 -12.15 -14.41 1.26
N LEU A 299 -11.14 -15.21 1.48
CA LEU A 299 -10.08 -14.96 2.45
C LEU A 299 -8.93 -14.25 1.75
N LYS A 300 -8.63 -13.03 2.17
CA LYS A 300 -7.45 -12.30 1.73
C LYS A 300 -6.27 -12.62 2.63
N ILE A 301 -5.14 -12.96 2.03
CA ILE A 301 -3.88 -13.22 2.70
C ILE A 301 -2.88 -12.20 2.19
N TYR A 302 -2.33 -11.40 3.08
CA TYR A 302 -1.33 -10.40 2.77
C TYR A 302 0.02 -10.88 3.28
N TYR A 303 1.00 -10.85 2.40
CA TYR A 303 2.39 -11.15 2.71
C TYR A 303 3.21 -9.87 2.53
N THR A 304 4.03 -9.55 3.48
CA THR A 304 5.12 -8.59 3.33
C THR A 304 6.39 -9.26 3.80
N ILE A 305 7.35 -9.40 2.92
CA ILE A 305 8.66 -10.01 3.18
C ILE A 305 9.72 -8.93 3.08
N LYS A 306 10.58 -8.83 4.07
CA LYS A 306 11.74 -7.94 4.04
C LYS A 306 13.01 -8.72 3.78
N ALA A 307 13.79 -8.30 2.78
CA ALA A 307 15.09 -8.85 2.46
C ALA A 307 16.06 -7.73 1.99
N GLU A 308 17.26 -8.11 1.59
CA GLU A 308 18.28 -7.16 1.11
C GLU A 308 18.02 -6.73 -0.33
N ASP A 309 17.47 -7.62 -1.17
CA ASP A 309 17.19 -7.39 -2.59
C ASP A 309 15.90 -8.11 -3.03
N TYR A 310 15.49 -7.85 -4.29
CA TYR A 310 14.31 -8.43 -4.91
C TYR A 310 14.34 -9.97 -4.93
N ASN A 311 15.41 -10.56 -5.42
CA ASN A 311 15.49 -12.01 -5.62
C ASN A 311 15.43 -12.77 -4.28
N SER A 312 16.13 -12.25 -3.27
CA SER A 312 16.09 -12.77 -1.91
C SER A 312 14.69 -12.66 -1.30
N ALA A 313 13.99 -11.53 -1.53
CA ALA A 313 12.64 -11.32 -1.04
C ALA A 313 11.63 -12.23 -1.73
N GLU A 314 11.71 -12.41 -3.04
CA GLU A 314 10.86 -13.30 -3.82
C GLU A 314 11.07 -14.76 -3.42
N THR A 315 12.32 -15.21 -3.31
CA THR A 315 12.64 -16.58 -2.87
C THR A 315 12.06 -16.86 -1.48
N LEU A 316 12.23 -15.92 -0.55
CA LEU A 316 11.70 -16.05 0.81
C LEU A 316 10.16 -15.98 0.83
N TYR A 317 9.54 -15.17 -0.02
CA TYR A 317 8.10 -15.12 -0.19
C TYR A 317 7.53 -16.47 -0.61
N GLU A 318 8.12 -17.13 -1.62
CA GLU A 318 7.65 -18.44 -2.08
C GLU A 318 7.78 -19.50 -0.98
N ALA A 319 8.84 -19.48 -0.19
CA ALA A 319 9.00 -20.37 0.96
C ALA A 319 7.94 -20.12 2.04
N VAL A 320 7.72 -18.85 2.39
CA VAL A 320 6.73 -18.43 3.40
C VAL A 320 5.31 -18.78 2.93
N LYS A 321 4.98 -18.52 1.67
CA LYS A 321 3.69 -18.84 1.08
C LYS A 321 3.41 -20.33 1.08
N ALA A 322 4.35 -21.13 0.57
CA ALA A 322 4.19 -22.60 0.49
C ALA A 322 4.02 -23.25 1.86
N ASP A 323 4.77 -22.80 2.88
CA ASP A 323 4.63 -23.29 4.24
C ASP A 323 3.32 -22.83 4.89
N PHE A 324 2.94 -21.55 4.67
CA PHE A 324 1.70 -21.02 5.22
C PHE A 324 0.44 -21.68 4.62
N GLU A 325 0.48 -22.04 3.34
CA GLU A 325 -0.60 -22.82 2.69
C GLU A 325 -0.76 -24.21 3.32
N LYS A 326 0.33 -24.88 3.70
CA LYS A 326 0.28 -26.14 4.47
C LYS A 326 -0.32 -25.92 5.85
N ILE A 327 0.15 -24.89 6.57
CA ILE A 327 -0.36 -24.53 7.89
C ILE A 327 -1.88 -24.24 7.86
N LEU A 328 -2.39 -23.64 6.78
CA LEU A 328 -3.82 -23.38 6.58
C LEU A 328 -4.62 -24.66 6.27
N ALA A 329 -3.99 -25.65 5.65
CA ALA A 329 -4.65 -26.91 5.27
C ALA A 329 -4.78 -27.91 6.44
N GLU A 330 -3.88 -27.86 7.42
CA GLU A 330 -3.93 -28.63 8.67
C GLU A 330 -5.05 -28.15 9.60
#